data_d125ed82f0d9a9af725a00099f01834f
#
_entry.id   d125ed82f0d9a9af725a00099f01834f
#
_cell.length_a   1.000
_cell.length_b   1.000
_cell.length_c   1.000
_cell.angle_alpha   90.00
_cell.angle_beta   90.00
_cell.angle_gamma   90.00
#
_symmetry.space_group_name_H-M   'P 1'
#
loop_
_entity.id
_entity.type
_entity.pdbx_description
1 polymer ?
#
loop_
_entity_poly.entity_id
_entity_poly.type
_entity_poly.pdbx_seq_one_letter_code
_entity_poly.pdbx_strand_id
1 'polypeptide(L)'
;MYRILSSIFFILLFCMACSNKYENPNKNIELSDFETLDSSAFTLKAKRIQHFLRQAAFADADSTATDMRVKSYYLNGGTCIWINRQGVNDQADTLLSYLKTVDQLGFSKKKFRVYEIEEGLKRFRTLDFDKQSNSINKVAAQLEYNLTKAYLRYTTGQKFGFVNPYRLFNRMDVRDSDSVSVSYATLFDVPMQRVGKDFYRLALDKIEHDSVGIFLHEIQPKSKLYSQLQSLLAITRDKDERKAILCNMDRCRWRYKDTPDLHEKYVLVNIPSFHLRMVNRDDIEEMKIGCGSKDTKTPLLTSRIIRMDVNPQWIVPRSIIKKSIVNHCGDRHYFDSHHFFVRHRKTGKKVPFDQITKEMLLSKDYLVIQTGGLGNSLGRIIFRFPNGFSVFLHDTNQQHVFSQTDRDVSHGCVRVERPFDLAVFLLKDKEASIIRKLHYSMTAKIGEAGGNSFEEEHKNMEITRPDTLKKSLILRSLSVEPQVPIYLTYFTIYPDGKGKLQHFADVYGFDKVIFKSLRNYGAE
;
A
#
# COMPACT_ATOMS: atom_id res chain seq x y z
N MET A 1 -50.74 -7.73 40.62
CA MET A 1 -49.82 -7.06 41.58
C MET A 1 -48.41 -7.68 41.63
N TYR A 2 -48.23 -8.99 41.40
CA TYR A 2 -46.91 -9.65 41.46
C TYR A 2 -45.97 -9.41 40.27
N ARG A 3 -46.45 -8.96 39.13
CA ARG A 3 -45.61 -8.71 37.94
C ARG A 3 -44.91 -7.33 37.92
N ILE A 4 -45.40 -6.37 38.68
CA ILE A 4 -44.82 -5.01 38.76
C ILE A 4 -43.68 -4.96 39.79
N LEU A 5 -43.74 -5.76 40.85
CA LEU A 5 -42.65 -5.85 41.85
C LEU A 5 -41.40 -6.55 41.34
N SER A 6 -41.52 -7.51 40.40
CA SER A 6 -40.37 -8.20 39.77
C SER A 6 -39.59 -7.28 38.83
N SER A 7 -40.24 -6.36 38.13
CA SER A 7 -39.59 -5.41 37.22
C SER A 7 -38.84 -4.29 37.94
N ILE A 8 -39.31 -3.88 39.10
CA ILE A 8 -38.65 -2.85 39.92
C ILE A 8 -37.39 -3.42 40.61
N PHE A 9 -37.41 -4.71 40.99
CA PHE A 9 -36.23 -5.36 41.56
C PHE A 9 -35.10 -5.58 40.55
N PHE A 10 -35.44 -5.81 39.28
CA PHE A 10 -34.46 -5.97 38.17
C PHE A 10 -33.85 -4.62 37.77
N ILE A 11 -34.60 -3.52 37.82
CA ILE A 11 -34.11 -2.16 37.54
C ILE A 11 -33.18 -1.65 38.64
N LEU A 12 -33.44 -2.01 39.91
CA LEU A 12 -32.57 -1.66 41.04
C LEU A 12 -31.24 -2.45 41.05
N LEU A 13 -31.20 -3.68 40.54
CA LEU A 13 -29.96 -4.44 40.38
C LEU A 13 -29.08 -3.93 39.24
N PHE A 14 -29.68 -3.30 38.22
CA PHE A 14 -28.90 -2.72 37.09
C PHE A 14 -28.29 -1.35 37.41
N CYS A 15 -28.83 -0.63 38.40
CA CYS A 15 -28.26 0.64 38.86
C CYS A 15 -27.13 0.49 39.90
N MET A 16 -26.91 -0.70 40.47
CA MET A 16 -25.77 -0.95 41.37
C MET A 16 -24.48 -1.41 40.65
N ALA A 17 -24.52 -1.65 39.33
CA ALA A 17 -23.36 -2.09 38.55
C ALA A 17 -22.54 -0.95 37.93
N CYS A 18 -22.91 0.30 38.12
CA CYS A 18 -22.25 1.47 37.50
C CYS A 18 -21.82 2.52 38.55
N SER A 19 -21.04 2.14 39.55
CA SER A 19 -20.26 3.13 40.31
C SER A 19 -19.07 2.52 41.03
N ASN A 20 -18.21 1.79 40.35
CA ASN A 20 -16.83 1.79 40.78
C ASN A 20 -16.20 3.12 40.31
N LYS A 21 -16.64 4.22 40.91
CA LYS A 21 -15.82 5.42 41.01
C LYS A 21 -14.59 4.99 41.77
N TYR A 22 -13.44 4.98 41.10
CA TYR A 22 -12.15 4.82 41.73
C TYR A 22 -12.02 5.92 42.77
N GLU A 23 -12.33 5.64 44.03
CA GLU A 23 -12.08 6.59 45.09
C GLU A 23 -10.55 6.66 45.25
N ASN A 24 -10.01 7.86 45.07
CA ASN A 24 -8.62 8.11 45.39
C ASN A 24 -8.40 7.75 46.86
N PRO A 25 -7.62 6.70 47.19
CA PRO A 25 -7.39 6.31 48.60
C PRO A 25 -6.71 7.43 49.40
N ASN A 26 -6.14 8.42 48.70
CA ASN A 26 -5.51 9.58 49.30
C ASN A 26 -6.42 10.83 49.31
N LYS A 27 -7.73 10.68 49.09
CA LYS A 27 -8.72 11.76 49.04
C LYS A 27 -8.73 12.62 50.32
N ASN A 28 -8.32 12.05 51.44
CA ASN A 28 -8.32 12.67 52.74
C ASN A 28 -6.91 12.88 53.32
N ILE A 29 -5.86 12.82 52.50
CA ILE A 29 -4.50 13.13 52.98
C ILE A 29 -4.41 14.65 53.15
N GLU A 30 -4.16 15.09 54.38
CA GLU A 30 -3.91 16.47 54.72
C GLU A 30 -2.42 16.84 54.59
N LEU A 31 -2.11 18.14 54.55
CA LEU A 31 -0.72 18.61 54.43
C LEU A 31 0.19 18.05 55.56
N SER A 32 -0.36 17.86 56.76
CA SER A 32 0.29 17.25 57.93
C SER A 32 0.70 15.78 57.70
N ASP A 33 -0.05 15.04 56.87
CA ASP A 33 0.28 13.65 56.56
C ASP A 33 1.54 13.54 55.72
N PHE A 34 1.82 14.55 54.88
CA PHE A 34 3.05 14.62 54.08
C PHE A 34 4.31 14.79 54.94
N GLU A 35 4.21 15.42 56.12
CA GLU A 35 5.35 15.56 57.05
C GLU A 35 5.74 14.22 57.69
N THR A 36 4.80 13.27 57.78
CA THR A 36 5.02 11.93 58.34
C THR A 36 5.52 10.91 57.31
N LEU A 37 5.39 11.23 56.00
CA LEU A 37 5.86 10.36 54.94
C LEU A 37 7.40 10.30 54.93
N ASP A 38 7.96 9.08 54.81
CA ASP A 38 9.40 8.88 54.67
C ASP A 38 9.90 9.62 53.38
N SER A 39 10.53 10.77 53.58
CA SER A 39 10.98 11.65 52.52
C SER A 39 11.90 10.95 51.50
N SER A 40 12.56 9.86 51.91
CA SER A 40 13.45 9.09 51.03
C SER A 40 12.70 8.24 50.01
N ALA A 41 11.48 7.78 50.33
CA ALA A 41 10.63 6.99 49.41
C ALA A 41 10.00 7.86 48.32
N PHE A 42 9.76 9.15 48.59
CA PHE A 42 9.07 10.08 47.68
C PHE A 42 10.00 11.05 46.95
N THR A 43 11.32 10.98 47.17
CA THR A 43 12.28 11.90 46.54
C THR A 43 12.64 11.44 45.12
N LEU A 44 12.26 12.25 44.13
CA LEU A 44 12.69 12.09 42.74
C LEU A 44 14.16 12.50 42.54
N LYS A 45 14.98 11.59 42.00
CA LYS A 45 16.41 11.80 41.74
C LYS A 45 16.68 11.59 40.25
N ALA A 46 16.92 12.66 39.50
CA ALA A 46 17.13 12.64 38.03
C ALA A 46 18.16 11.58 37.58
N LYS A 47 19.33 11.49 38.26
CA LYS A 47 20.36 10.48 37.96
C LYS A 47 19.83 9.03 38.12
N ARG A 48 18.99 8.74 39.11
CA ARG A 48 18.41 7.42 39.30
C ARG A 48 17.35 7.11 38.26
N ILE A 49 16.51 8.09 37.92
CA ILE A 49 15.51 7.95 36.84
C ILE A 49 16.22 7.66 35.52
N GLN A 50 17.25 8.42 35.16
CA GLN A 50 18.02 8.17 33.95
C GLN A 50 18.68 6.78 33.93
N HIS A 51 19.18 6.31 35.07
CA HIS A 51 19.71 4.95 35.18
C HIS A 51 18.65 3.90 34.87
N PHE A 52 17.46 4.00 35.46
CA PHE A 52 16.36 3.07 35.23
C PHE A 52 15.77 3.19 33.81
N LEU A 53 15.74 4.38 33.21
CA LEU A 53 15.36 4.58 31.82
C LEU A 53 16.28 3.82 30.86
N ARG A 54 17.59 3.90 31.08
CA ARG A 54 18.57 3.13 30.31
C ARG A 54 18.38 1.64 30.49
N GLN A 55 18.11 1.16 31.69
CA GLN A 55 17.82 -0.25 31.96
C GLN A 55 16.55 -0.70 31.22
N ALA A 56 15.46 0.08 31.27
CA ALA A 56 14.22 -0.22 30.57
C ALA A 56 14.42 -0.27 29.06
N ALA A 57 15.15 0.69 28.49
CA ALA A 57 15.47 0.75 27.07
C ALA A 57 16.35 -0.43 26.61
N PHE A 58 17.30 -0.85 27.44
CA PHE A 58 18.18 -1.98 27.14
C PHE A 58 17.44 -3.32 27.22
N ALA A 59 16.58 -3.50 28.22
CA ALA A 59 15.82 -4.73 28.43
C ALA A 59 14.67 -4.94 27.42
N ASP A 60 14.29 -3.89 26.69
CA ASP A 60 13.18 -3.97 25.75
C ASP A 60 13.57 -4.79 24.49
N ALA A 61 12.91 -5.93 24.27
CA ALA A 61 13.17 -6.82 23.16
C ALA A 61 12.52 -6.38 21.83
N ASP A 62 11.53 -5.44 21.87
CA ASP A 62 10.85 -4.98 20.66
C ASP A 62 11.81 -4.17 19.76
N SER A 63 11.68 -4.33 18.43
CA SER A 63 12.67 -3.84 17.46
C SER A 63 12.07 -3.17 16.22
N THR A 64 10.83 -2.68 16.29
CA THR A 64 10.30 -1.86 15.18
C THR A 64 11.14 -0.57 15.03
N ALA A 65 11.05 0.09 13.89
CA ALA A 65 11.79 1.34 13.67
C ALA A 65 11.47 2.41 14.74
N THR A 66 10.21 2.45 15.19
CA THR A 66 9.76 3.35 16.24
C THR A 66 10.34 2.95 17.60
N ASP A 67 10.38 1.66 17.94
CA ASP A 67 10.99 1.17 19.18
C ASP A 67 12.47 1.51 19.26
N MET A 68 13.20 1.29 18.16
CA MET A 68 14.61 1.64 18.07
C MET A 68 14.84 3.14 18.25
N ARG A 69 13.91 3.97 17.81
CA ARG A 69 13.95 5.42 18.03
C ARG A 69 13.79 5.77 19.50
N VAL A 70 12.81 5.17 20.19
CA VAL A 70 12.58 5.38 21.64
C VAL A 70 13.79 4.91 22.45
N LYS A 71 14.28 3.69 22.17
CA LYS A 71 15.48 3.16 22.80
C LYS A 71 16.67 4.11 22.66
N SER A 72 16.94 4.54 21.42
CA SER A 72 18.06 5.45 21.13
C SER A 72 17.94 6.77 21.90
N TYR A 73 16.73 7.31 22.03
CA TYR A 73 16.49 8.53 22.78
C TYR A 73 16.92 8.39 24.25
N TYR A 74 16.44 7.37 24.97
CA TYR A 74 16.75 7.20 26.38
C TYR A 74 18.16 6.64 26.65
N LEU A 75 18.69 5.80 25.77
CA LEU A 75 20.08 5.33 25.89
C LEU A 75 21.10 6.47 25.72
N ASN A 76 20.77 7.48 24.90
CA ASN A 76 21.61 8.67 24.71
C ASN A 76 21.32 9.80 25.72
N GLY A 77 20.62 9.51 26.81
CA GLY A 77 20.40 10.47 27.89
C GLY A 77 19.23 11.41 27.70
N GLY A 78 18.20 10.99 26.91
CA GLY A 78 16.95 11.73 26.75
C GLY A 78 16.28 12.03 28.09
N THR A 79 15.67 13.21 28.20
CA THR A 79 14.95 13.68 29.39
C THR A 79 13.56 13.07 29.49
N CYS A 80 12.95 13.14 30.69
CA CYS A 80 11.54 12.81 30.86
C CYS A 80 10.67 13.83 30.12
N ILE A 81 9.62 13.35 29.49
CA ILE A 81 8.67 14.13 28.66
C ILE A 81 7.30 14.16 29.33
N TRP A 82 6.89 13.03 29.93
CA TRP A 82 5.60 12.83 30.58
C TRP A 82 5.60 13.15 32.07
N ILE A 83 6.78 13.06 32.72
CA ILE A 83 6.93 13.17 34.15
C ILE A 83 7.86 14.32 34.50
N ASN A 84 7.39 15.21 35.35
CA ASN A 84 8.13 16.35 35.87
C ASN A 84 8.06 16.40 37.41
N ARG A 85 8.43 17.53 38.03
CA ARG A 85 8.40 17.70 39.50
C ARG A 85 7.00 17.76 40.06
N GLN A 86 6.00 18.13 39.26
CA GLN A 86 4.58 18.18 39.63
C GLN A 86 3.89 16.82 39.52
N GLY A 87 4.55 15.83 38.94
CA GLY A 87 4.01 14.50 38.75
C GLY A 87 3.93 14.09 37.27
N VAL A 88 2.94 13.28 36.96
CA VAL A 88 2.65 12.80 35.60
C VAL A 88 1.74 13.79 34.89
N ASN A 89 2.04 14.14 33.66
CA ASN A 89 1.21 14.99 32.81
C ASN A 89 -0.17 14.32 32.56
N ASP A 90 -1.25 15.08 32.68
CA ASP A 90 -2.64 14.61 32.50
C ASP A 90 -2.92 14.07 31.10
N GLN A 91 -2.10 14.46 30.11
CA GLN A 91 -2.16 13.90 28.76
C GLN A 91 -1.87 12.39 28.72
N ALA A 92 -1.26 11.82 29.75
CA ALA A 92 -1.04 10.38 29.89
C ALA A 92 -2.36 9.60 30.01
N ASP A 93 -3.38 10.16 30.68
CA ASP A 93 -4.72 9.55 30.77
C ASP A 93 -5.45 9.62 29.43
N THR A 94 -5.30 10.74 28.72
CA THR A 94 -5.82 10.89 27.36
C THR A 94 -5.21 9.83 26.47
N LEU A 95 -3.90 9.64 26.47
CA LEU A 95 -3.24 8.58 25.72
C LEU A 95 -3.76 7.19 26.14
N LEU A 96 -3.82 6.91 27.44
CA LEU A 96 -4.28 5.61 27.95
C LEU A 96 -5.70 5.28 27.47
N SER A 97 -6.60 6.27 27.37
CA SER A 97 -7.96 6.06 26.85
C SER A 97 -7.97 5.52 25.42
N TYR A 98 -7.11 6.04 24.53
CA TYR A 98 -6.92 5.53 23.18
C TYR A 98 -6.25 4.15 23.16
N LEU A 99 -5.25 3.92 23.99
CA LEU A 99 -4.55 2.64 24.07
C LEU A 99 -5.43 1.50 24.57
N LYS A 100 -6.41 1.78 25.43
CA LYS A 100 -7.40 0.79 25.91
C LYS A 100 -8.26 0.21 24.79
N THR A 101 -8.35 0.89 23.66
CA THR A 101 -9.15 0.47 22.48
C THR A 101 -8.31 -0.14 21.34
N VAL A 102 -7.01 -0.38 21.53
CA VAL A 102 -6.15 -0.93 20.44
C VAL A 102 -6.54 -2.33 20.02
N ASP A 103 -7.20 -3.10 20.86
CA ASP A 103 -7.79 -4.39 20.54
C ASP A 103 -8.93 -4.29 19.52
N GLN A 104 -9.68 -3.19 19.50
CA GLN A 104 -10.66 -2.89 18.45
C GLN A 104 -10.01 -2.59 17.08
N LEU A 105 -8.70 -2.28 17.09
CA LEU A 105 -7.87 -2.12 15.90
C LEU A 105 -7.15 -3.43 15.51
N GLY A 106 -7.39 -4.51 16.27
CA GLY A 106 -6.79 -5.82 16.07
C GLY A 106 -5.38 -5.98 16.63
N PHE A 107 -4.98 -5.15 17.62
CA PHE A 107 -3.65 -5.20 18.23
C PHE A 107 -3.70 -5.59 19.71
N SER A 108 -2.60 -6.13 20.22
CA SER A 108 -2.49 -6.54 21.61
C SER A 108 -2.25 -5.35 22.55
N LYS A 109 -3.08 -5.20 23.58
CA LYS A 109 -2.89 -4.23 24.67
C LYS A 109 -1.51 -4.37 25.33
N LYS A 110 -0.97 -5.60 25.43
CA LYS A 110 0.37 -5.88 25.95
C LYS A 110 1.46 -5.22 25.10
N LYS A 111 1.33 -5.25 23.77
CA LYS A 111 2.31 -4.63 22.85
C LYS A 111 2.29 -3.10 22.90
N PHE A 112 1.22 -2.52 23.38
CA PHE A 112 1.08 -1.09 23.63
C PHE A 112 1.24 -0.73 25.13
N ARG A 113 1.73 -1.66 25.94
CA ARG A 113 2.06 -1.43 27.38
C ARG A 113 0.88 -0.90 28.21
N VAL A 114 -0.36 -1.25 27.84
CA VAL A 114 -1.57 -0.69 28.48
C VAL A 114 -1.58 -0.98 29.98
N TYR A 115 -1.30 -2.23 30.36
CA TYR A 115 -1.32 -2.65 31.75
C TYR A 115 -0.19 -2.00 32.57
N GLU A 116 1.00 -1.92 32.00
CA GLU A 116 2.16 -1.31 32.66
C GLU A 116 1.97 0.21 32.82
N ILE A 117 1.31 0.88 31.88
CA ILE A 117 0.97 2.30 31.97
C ILE A 117 -0.10 2.52 33.03
N GLU A 118 -1.17 1.73 33.01
CA GLU A 118 -2.28 1.82 33.96
C GLU A 118 -1.80 1.61 35.40
N GLU A 119 -0.97 0.59 35.63
CA GLU A 119 -0.39 0.32 36.94
C GLU A 119 0.57 1.45 37.38
N GLY A 120 1.41 1.97 36.51
CA GLY A 120 2.29 3.08 36.81
C GLY A 120 1.53 4.36 37.20
N LEU A 121 0.47 4.71 36.45
CA LEU A 121 -0.41 5.84 36.77
C LEU A 121 -1.12 5.65 38.09
N LYS A 122 -1.61 4.44 38.36
CA LYS A 122 -2.23 4.10 39.64
C LYS A 122 -1.27 4.35 40.79
N ARG A 123 -0.03 3.83 40.73
CA ARG A 123 0.97 4.01 41.79
C ARG A 123 1.29 5.48 42.06
N PHE A 124 1.38 6.31 41.03
CA PHE A 124 1.56 7.75 41.19
C PHE A 124 0.37 8.41 41.91
N ARG A 125 -0.86 8.01 41.64
CA ARG A 125 -2.07 8.58 42.25
C ARG A 125 -2.28 8.14 43.69
N THR A 126 -1.87 6.90 43.99
CA THR A 126 -2.05 6.33 45.32
C THR A 126 -0.80 6.46 46.19
N LEU A 127 0.28 7.07 45.67
CA LEU A 127 1.57 7.17 46.34
C LEU A 127 2.13 5.80 46.78
N ASP A 128 1.82 4.73 46.01
CA ASP A 128 2.22 3.36 46.33
C ASP A 128 3.66 3.11 45.86
N PHE A 129 4.63 3.56 46.69
CA PHE A 129 6.05 3.38 46.45
C PHE A 129 6.73 2.68 47.60
N ASP A 130 7.74 1.85 47.30
CA ASP A 130 8.57 1.17 48.26
C ASP A 130 10.07 1.55 48.10
N LYS A 131 10.92 1.08 49.01
CA LYS A 131 12.36 1.32 48.96
C LYS A 131 13.11 0.33 48.04
N GLN A 132 12.44 -0.71 47.53
CA GLN A 132 13.08 -1.83 46.82
C GLN A 132 12.64 -1.95 45.37
N SER A 133 11.55 -2.66 45.10
CA SER A 133 11.11 -3.04 43.77
C SER A 133 10.34 -1.94 43.05
N ASN A 134 9.57 -1.13 43.79
CA ASN A 134 8.71 -0.07 43.27
C ASN A 134 9.09 1.29 43.83
N SER A 135 10.39 1.60 43.88
CA SER A 135 10.82 2.93 44.27
C SER A 135 10.32 3.98 43.25
N ILE A 136 9.94 5.17 43.74
CA ILE A 136 9.40 6.26 42.91
C ILE A 136 10.23 6.51 41.65
N ASN A 137 11.57 6.46 41.79
CA ASN A 137 12.47 6.69 40.65
C ASN A 137 12.41 5.59 39.59
N LYS A 138 12.19 4.32 40.02
CA LYS A 138 12.05 3.19 39.11
C LYS A 138 10.69 3.20 38.41
N VAL A 139 9.62 3.43 39.18
CA VAL A 139 8.26 3.54 38.66
C VAL A 139 8.16 4.70 37.67
N ALA A 140 8.73 5.87 38.01
CA ALA A 140 8.79 7.02 37.12
C ALA A 140 9.48 6.66 35.80
N ALA A 141 10.65 6.04 35.85
CA ALA A 141 11.39 5.66 34.65
C ALA A 141 10.64 4.65 33.78
N GLN A 142 10.02 3.64 34.37
CA GLN A 142 9.24 2.64 33.66
C GLN A 142 7.98 3.24 33.02
N LEU A 143 7.24 4.08 33.73
CA LEU A 143 6.07 4.76 33.23
C LEU A 143 6.42 5.71 32.09
N GLU A 144 7.43 6.54 32.25
CA GLU A 144 7.96 7.45 31.22
C GLU A 144 8.31 6.70 29.93
N TYR A 145 9.07 5.60 30.05
CA TYR A 145 9.48 4.79 28.91
C TYR A 145 8.28 4.16 28.22
N ASN A 146 7.34 3.57 28.97
CA ASN A 146 6.18 2.90 28.43
C ASN A 146 5.21 3.89 27.76
N LEU A 147 4.97 5.06 28.34
CA LEU A 147 4.16 6.13 27.75
C LEU A 147 4.75 6.59 26.41
N THR A 148 6.04 6.93 26.38
CA THR A 148 6.70 7.39 25.15
C THR A 148 6.67 6.31 24.07
N LYS A 149 6.95 5.06 24.43
CA LYS A 149 6.92 3.93 23.50
C LYS A 149 5.53 3.71 22.92
N ALA A 150 4.51 3.62 23.78
CA ALA A 150 3.15 3.39 23.35
C ALA A 150 2.61 4.55 22.50
N TYR A 151 2.88 5.79 22.91
CA TYR A 151 2.49 6.99 22.18
C TYR A 151 3.09 7.05 20.78
N LEU A 152 4.41 6.87 20.65
CA LEU A 152 5.05 6.91 19.35
C LEU A 152 4.68 5.72 18.46
N ARG A 153 4.49 4.53 19.03
CA ARG A 153 3.93 3.38 18.29
C ARG A 153 2.54 3.67 17.74
N TYR A 154 1.65 4.19 18.59
CA TYR A 154 0.28 4.50 18.22
C TYR A 154 0.23 5.59 17.15
N THR A 155 0.90 6.72 17.42
CA THR A 155 0.85 7.88 16.52
C THR A 155 1.50 7.60 15.16
N THR A 156 2.65 6.93 15.11
CA THR A 156 3.27 6.55 13.84
C THR A 156 2.44 5.53 13.07
N GLY A 157 1.91 4.53 13.76
CA GLY A 157 1.09 3.48 13.15
C GLY A 157 -0.22 4.03 12.57
N GLN A 158 -0.94 4.85 13.32
CA GLN A 158 -2.20 5.45 12.83
C GLN A 158 -1.98 6.47 11.72
N LYS A 159 -0.89 7.22 11.78
CA LYS A 159 -0.59 8.25 10.78
C LYS A 159 -0.04 7.70 9.47
N PHE A 160 0.83 6.67 9.50
CA PHE A 160 1.62 6.23 8.34
C PHE A 160 1.50 4.74 8.00
N GLY A 161 0.73 3.98 8.80
CA GLY A 161 0.70 2.52 8.79
C GLY A 161 1.72 1.91 9.75
N PHE A 162 1.38 0.76 10.28
CA PHE A 162 2.26 -0.03 11.15
C PHE A 162 3.35 -0.77 10.35
N VAL A 163 3.13 -0.88 9.04
CA VAL A 163 4.05 -1.50 8.08
C VAL A 163 4.50 -0.47 7.04
N ASN A 164 5.79 -0.43 6.76
CA ASN A 164 6.32 0.40 5.67
C ASN A 164 6.31 -0.39 4.35
N PRO A 165 5.37 -0.11 3.42
CA PRO A 165 5.21 -0.89 2.18
C PRO A 165 6.43 -0.80 1.27
N TYR A 166 7.10 0.36 1.22
CA TYR A 166 8.28 0.56 0.40
C TYR A 166 9.43 -0.40 0.79
N ARG A 167 9.67 -0.55 2.11
CA ARG A 167 10.70 -1.48 2.58
C ARG A 167 10.28 -2.93 2.43
N LEU A 168 8.99 -3.21 2.66
CA LEU A 168 8.47 -4.56 2.66
C LEU A 168 8.46 -5.14 1.24
N PHE A 169 7.79 -4.48 0.31
CA PHE A 169 7.60 -5.03 -1.04
C PHE A 169 8.85 -4.97 -1.90
N ASN A 170 9.70 -3.94 -1.74
CA ASN A 170 10.95 -3.82 -2.50
C ASN A 170 12.09 -4.69 -1.96
N ARG A 171 11.81 -5.60 -1.03
CA ARG A 171 12.73 -6.63 -0.51
C ARG A 171 12.10 -8.02 -0.49
N MET A 172 11.02 -8.18 -1.20
CA MET A 172 10.24 -9.42 -1.18
C MET A 172 10.79 -10.44 -2.17
N ASP A 173 11.01 -10.03 -3.41
CA ASP A 173 11.43 -10.92 -4.50
C ASP A 173 12.90 -10.68 -4.83
N VAL A 174 13.74 -11.70 -4.61
CA VAL A 174 15.15 -11.68 -5.00
C VAL A 174 15.25 -11.73 -6.52
N ARG A 175 15.96 -10.78 -7.10
CA ARG A 175 16.17 -10.67 -8.55
C ARG A 175 17.45 -11.33 -8.99
N ASP A 176 18.50 -11.13 -8.20
CA ASP A 176 19.82 -11.70 -8.42
C ASP A 176 20.55 -11.75 -7.08
N SER A 177 21.27 -12.83 -6.82
CA SER A 177 22.11 -12.96 -5.64
C SER A 177 23.45 -13.55 -6.06
N ASP A 178 24.47 -12.75 -6.05
CA ASP A 178 25.85 -13.22 -6.08
C ASP A 178 26.44 -13.23 -4.67
N SER A 179 27.66 -13.74 -4.52
CA SER A 179 28.32 -13.89 -3.20
C SER A 179 28.56 -12.58 -2.46
N VAL A 180 28.35 -11.41 -3.08
CA VAL A 180 28.68 -10.09 -2.55
C VAL A 180 27.43 -9.22 -2.33
N SER A 181 26.39 -9.37 -3.15
CA SER A 181 25.19 -8.52 -3.06
C SER A 181 23.91 -9.25 -3.47
N VAL A 182 22.80 -8.90 -2.80
CA VAL A 182 21.47 -9.35 -3.14
C VAL A 182 20.68 -8.18 -3.72
N SER A 183 20.22 -8.31 -4.97
CA SER A 183 19.31 -7.36 -5.59
C SER A 183 17.86 -7.84 -5.53
N TYR A 184 16.92 -6.89 -5.40
CA TYR A 184 15.51 -7.20 -5.29
C TYR A 184 14.71 -6.56 -6.44
N ALA A 185 13.58 -7.19 -6.77
CA ALA A 185 12.60 -6.56 -7.64
C ALA A 185 11.95 -5.38 -6.92
N THR A 186 11.85 -4.24 -7.58
CA THR A 186 11.05 -3.12 -7.08
C THR A 186 9.59 -3.40 -7.40
N LEU A 187 8.73 -3.47 -6.37
CA LEU A 187 7.31 -3.79 -6.50
C LEU A 187 6.41 -2.66 -5.99
N PHE A 188 6.99 -1.62 -5.40
CA PHE A 188 6.24 -0.50 -4.83
C PHE A 188 6.96 0.82 -5.12
N ASP A 189 6.29 1.68 -5.88
CA ASP A 189 6.74 3.03 -6.22
C ASP A 189 5.57 4.04 -6.19
N VAL A 190 4.85 4.03 -5.04
CA VAL A 190 3.79 5.00 -4.80
C VAL A 190 4.35 6.14 -3.96
N PRO A 191 4.30 7.39 -4.45
CA PRO A 191 4.70 8.56 -3.68
C PRO A 191 3.87 8.69 -2.40
N MET A 192 4.53 8.65 -1.23
CA MET A 192 3.86 8.69 0.06
C MET A 192 4.63 9.52 1.09
N GLN A 193 3.90 10.04 2.08
CA GLN A 193 4.49 10.61 3.27
C GLN A 193 5.09 9.48 4.12
N ARG A 194 6.27 9.73 4.68
CA ARG A 194 6.97 8.77 5.53
C ARG A 194 7.26 9.39 6.88
N VAL A 195 7.31 8.54 7.90
CA VAL A 195 7.76 8.98 9.21
C VAL A 195 9.21 9.48 9.13
N GLY A 196 9.46 10.68 9.64
CA GLY A 196 10.77 11.31 9.69
C GLY A 196 11.07 11.95 11.04
N LYS A 197 12.25 12.54 11.20
CA LYS A 197 12.66 13.22 12.44
C LYS A 197 11.67 14.32 12.84
N ASP A 198 11.14 15.06 11.86
CA ASP A 198 10.20 16.15 12.11
C ASP A 198 8.86 15.67 12.67
N PHE A 199 8.38 14.50 12.23
CA PHE A 199 7.17 13.92 12.82
C PHE A 199 7.37 13.53 14.29
N TYR A 200 8.50 12.92 14.64
CA TYR A 200 8.79 12.57 16.03
C TYR A 200 8.88 13.81 16.91
N ARG A 201 9.56 14.88 16.42
CA ARG A 201 9.60 16.17 17.12
C ARG A 201 8.20 16.73 17.32
N LEU A 202 7.41 16.83 16.25
CA LEU A 202 6.02 17.29 16.31
C LEU A 202 5.19 16.48 17.32
N ALA A 203 5.32 15.15 17.32
CA ALA A 203 4.57 14.29 18.24
C ALA A 203 4.94 14.56 19.70
N LEU A 204 6.23 14.77 20.00
CA LEU A 204 6.69 15.08 21.35
C LEU A 204 6.27 16.50 21.78
N ASP A 205 6.35 17.49 20.88
CA ASP A 205 5.87 18.86 21.15
C ASP A 205 4.37 18.88 21.55
N LYS A 206 3.56 17.92 21.07
CA LYS A 206 2.15 17.82 21.46
C LYS A 206 1.95 17.48 22.94
N ILE A 207 2.90 16.81 23.55
CA ILE A 207 2.87 16.49 24.99
C ILE A 207 3.17 17.76 25.80
N GLU A 208 4.17 18.53 25.38
CA GLU A 208 4.56 19.77 26.04
C GLU A 208 3.48 20.87 25.96
N HIS A 209 2.66 20.85 24.90
CA HIS A 209 1.64 21.86 24.66
C HIS A 209 0.20 21.36 24.92
N ASP A 210 0.00 20.37 25.75
CA ASP A 210 -1.29 19.80 26.17
C ASP A 210 -2.26 19.50 25.01
N SER A 211 -1.72 19.07 23.87
CA SER A 211 -2.50 18.87 22.63
C SER A 211 -2.51 17.43 22.14
N VAL A 212 -2.15 16.47 23.01
CA VAL A 212 -2.13 15.03 22.67
C VAL A 212 -3.50 14.54 22.19
N GLY A 213 -4.59 14.91 22.88
CA GLY A 213 -5.94 14.46 22.51
C GLY A 213 -6.34 14.93 21.09
N ILE A 214 -6.11 16.18 20.78
CA ILE A 214 -6.38 16.75 19.44
C ILE A 214 -5.54 16.00 18.39
N PHE A 215 -4.26 15.81 18.66
CA PHE A 215 -3.36 15.13 17.74
C PHE A 215 -3.75 13.67 17.52
N LEU A 216 -4.09 12.93 18.57
CA LEU A 216 -4.56 11.54 18.48
C LEU A 216 -5.84 11.43 17.64
N HIS A 217 -6.73 12.41 17.72
CA HIS A 217 -7.93 12.47 16.88
C HIS A 217 -7.60 12.77 15.40
N GLU A 218 -6.72 13.73 15.14
CA GLU A 218 -6.35 14.16 13.79
C GLU A 218 -5.64 13.08 12.96
N ILE A 219 -4.85 12.25 13.60
CA ILE A 219 -4.06 11.20 12.93
C ILE A 219 -4.89 9.97 12.52
N GLN A 220 -6.13 9.83 13.00
CA GLN A 220 -6.97 8.69 12.67
C GLN A 220 -7.22 8.60 11.16
N PRO A 221 -7.26 7.41 10.56
CA PRO A 221 -7.68 7.22 9.18
C PRO A 221 -9.14 7.65 8.99
N LYS A 222 -9.41 8.45 7.93
CA LYS A 222 -10.74 9.05 7.68
C LYS A 222 -11.45 8.44 6.48
N SER A 223 -10.84 7.46 5.78
CA SER A 223 -11.45 6.89 4.59
C SER A 223 -12.67 6.00 4.91
N LYS A 224 -13.70 6.07 4.06
CA LYS A 224 -14.89 5.21 4.17
C LYS A 224 -14.53 3.73 4.24
N LEU A 225 -13.57 3.29 3.42
CA LEU A 225 -13.09 1.91 3.42
C LEU A 225 -12.53 1.51 4.79
N TYR A 226 -11.74 2.38 5.43
CA TYR A 226 -11.21 2.08 6.78
C TYR A 226 -12.32 1.86 7.80
N SER A 227 -13.33 2.73 7.83
CA SER A 227 -14.46 2.60 8.75
C SER A 227 -15.28 1.34 8.49
N GLN A 228 -15.50 0.97 7.22
CA GLN A 228 -16.16 -0.28 6.84
C GLN A 228 -15.35 -1.51 7.31
N LEU A 229 -14.03 -1.51 7.11
CA LEU A 229 -13.15 -2.59 7.56
C LEU A 229 -13.10 -2.70 9.09
N GLN A 230 -13.10 -1.58 9.81
CA GLN A 230 -13.15 -1.58 11.27
C GLN A 230 -14.46 -2.17 11.80
N SER A 231 -15.59 -1.82 11.19
CA SER A 231 -16.89 -2.42 11.52
C SER A 231 -16.92 -3.92 11.22
N LEU A 232 -16.33 -4.34 10.11
CA LEU A 232 -16.23 -5.75 9.75
C LEU A 232 -15.34 -6.51 10.74
N LEU A 233 -14.19 -5.94 11.15
CA LEU A 233 -13.29 -6.53 12.15
C LEU A 233 -13.99 -6.82 13.48
N ALA A 234 -14.90 -5.94 13.91
CA ALA A 234 -15.61 -6.06 15.19
C ALA A 234 -16.53 -7.30 15.24
N ILE A 235 -17.06 -7.74 14.12
CA ILE A 235 -18.01 -8.87 14.02
C ILE A 235 -17.37 -10.17 13.52
N THR A 236 -16.24 -10.08 12.80
CA THR A 236 -15.57 -11.22 12.17
C THR A 236 -14.88 -12.10 13.22
N ARG A 237 -15.18 -13.41 13.20
CA ARG A 237 -14.56 -14.45 14.06
C ARG A 237 -13.53 -15.30 13.33
N ASP A 238 -13.66 -15.43 12.02
CA ASP A 238 -12.72 -16.19 11.20
C ASP A 238 -11.34 -15.54 11.20
N LYS A 239 -10.33 -16.37 11.49
CA LYS A 239 -8.94 -15.87 11.66
C LYS A 239 -8.31 -15.39 10.35
N ASP A 240 -8.62 -16.03 9.23
CA ASP A 240 -8.00 -15.67 7.95
C ASP A 240 -8.66 -14.41 7.38
N GLU A 241 -9.95 -14.27 7.57
CA GLU A 241 -10.67 -13.04 7.27
C GLU A 241 -10.17 -11.88 8.12
N ARG A 242 -9.97 -12.07 9.43
CA ARG A 242 -9.38 -11.05 10.32
C ARG A 242 -8.00 -10.59 9.84
N LYS A 243 -7.13 -11.51 9.41
CA LYS A 243 -5.81 -11.20 8.85
C LYS A 243 -5.94 -10.31 7.60
N ALA A 244 -6.84 -10.68 6.69
CA ALA A 244 -7.09 -9.88 5.47
C ALA A 244 -7.61 -8.48 5.83
N ILE A 245 -8.56 -8.37 6.78
CA ILE A 245 -9.09 -7.09 7.25
C ILE A 245 -7.96 -6.21 7.80
N LEU A 246 -7.12 -6.74 8.70
CA LEU A 246 -6.01 -6.01 9.32
C LEU A 246 -4.99 -5.51 8.28
N CYS A 247 -4.68 -6.33 7.27
CA CYS A 247 -3.80 -5.93 6.17
C CYS A 247 -4.39 -4.78 5.35
N ASN A 248 -5.68 -4.82 5.06
CA ASN A 248 -6.36 -3.77 4.31
C ASN A 248 -6.57 -2.50 5.15
N MET A 249 -6.82 -2.63 6.46
CA MET A 249 -6.82 -1.49 7.37
C MET A 249 -5.45 -0.80 7.43
N ASP A 250 -4.36 -1.56 7.40
CA ASP A 250 -3.02 -0.96 7.37
C ASP A 250 -2.75 -0.22 6.06
N ARG A 251 -3.19 -0.76 4.90
CA ARG A 251 -3.14 -0.06 3.61
C ARG A 251 -3.90 1.27 3.63
N CYS A 252 -5.04 1.33 4.31
CA CYS A 252 -5.80 2.58 4.46
C CYS A 252 -5.08 3.64 5.32
N ARG A 253 -4.08 3.26 6.12
CA ARG A 253 -3.23 4.18 6.90
C ARG A 253 -2.08 4.78 6.10
N TRP A 254 -1.71 4.18 4.97
CA TRP A 254 -0.60 4.68 4.15
C TRP A 254 -0.96 6.03 3.53
N ARG A 255 -0.16 7.04 3.81
CA ARG A 255 -0.43 8.43 3.38
C ARG A 255 0.18 8.69 2.00
N TYR A 256 -0.54 8.31 0.97
CA TYR A 256 -0.17 8.62 -0.40
C TYR A 256 -0.22 10.14 -0.64
N LYS A 257 0.67 10.65 -1.49
CA LYS A 257 0.70 12.07 -1.87
C LYS A 257 -0.37 12.42 -2.89
N ASP A 258 -0.78 11.43 -3.68
CA ASP A 258 -1.83 11.56 -4.67
C ASP A 258 -2.79 10.37 -4.49
N THR A 259 -4.08 10.65 -4.34
CA THR A 259 -5.13 9.68 -4.04
C THR A 259 -6.35 9.90 -4.94
N PRO A 260 -7.15 8.87 -5.22
CA PRO A 260 -8.34 8.98 -6.09
C PRO A 260 -9.31 10.08 -5.69
N ASP A 261 -9.51 10.32 -4.40
CA ASP A 261 -10.42 11.35 -3.86
C ASP A 261 -10.02 12.80 -4.16
N LEU A 262 -8.79 13.02 -4.62
CA LEU A 262 -8.32 14.33 -5.08
C LEU A 262 -8.69 14.63 -6.55
N HIS A 263 -9.31 13.70 -7.25
CA HIS A 263 -9.56 13.79 -8.69
C HIS A 263 -10.99 13.40 -9.06
N GLU A 264 -11.62 14.18 -9.92
CA GLU A 264 -12.93 13.85 -10.47
C GLU A 264 -12.85 12.70 -11.49
N LYS A 265 -11.75 12.64 -12.25
CA LYS A 265 -11.54 11.65 -13.32
C LYS A 265 -10.23 10.90 -13.12
N TYR A 266 -10.31 9.56 -13.04
CA TYR A 266 -9.13 8.70 -12.87
C TYR A 266 -9.38 7.27 -13.32
N VAL A 267 -8.29 6.51 -13.43
CA VAL A 267 -8.29 5.06 -13.67
C VAL A 267 -7.70 4.36 -12.45
N LEU A 268 -8.40 3.38 -11.90
CA LEU A 268 -7.94 2.58 -10.78
C LEU A 268 -7.91 1.11 -11.14
N VAL A 269 -6.76 0.48 -11.02
CA VAL A 269 -6.56 -0.96 -11.15
C VAL A 269 -6.41 -1.55 -9.75
N ASN A 270 -7.28 -2.48 -9.38
CA ASN A 270 -7.09 -3.29 -8.18
C ASN A 270 -6.65 -4.70 -8.60
N ILE A 271 -5.40 -5.03 -8.39
CA ILE A 271 -4.79 -6.29 -8.86
C ILE A 271 -5.51 -7.52 -8.31
N PRO A 272 -5.80 -7.65 -6.99
CA PRO A 272 -6.50 -8.82 -6.46
C PRO A 272 -7.89 -9.05 -7.02
N SER A 273 -8.60 -8.01 -7.40
CA SER A 273 -9.92 -8.14 -8.02
C SER A 273 -9.86 -8.48 -9.50
N PHE A 274 -8.69 -8.35 -10.14
CA PHE A 274 -8.54 -8.42 -11.58
C PHE A 274 -9.49 -7.47 -12.33
N HIS A 275 -9.72 -6.27 -11.77
CA HIS A 275 -10.58 -5.24 -12.37
C HIS A 275 -9.89 -3.88 -12.46
N LEU A 276 -10.28 -3.15 -13.48
CA LEU A 276 -9.99 -1.75 -13.71
C LEU A 276 -11.29 -0.97 -13.62
N ARG A 277 -11.27 0.17 -12.92
CA ARG A 277 -12.35 1.14 -12.87
C ARG A 277 -11.96 2.41 -13.59
N MET A 278 -12.83 2.87 -14.44
CA MET A 278 -12.85 4.20 -15.02
C MET A 278 -13.83 5.03 -14.20
N VAL A 279 -13.35 6.04 -13.52
CA VAL A 279 -14.18 6.89 -12.65
C VAL A 279 -14.19 8.30 -13.19
N ASN A 280 -15.38 8.87 -13.35
CA ASN A 280 -15.60 10.27 -13.69
C ASN A 280 -16.72 10.82 -12.80
N ARG A 281 -16.37 11.48 -11.71
CA ARG A 281 -17.28 11.86 -10.62
C ARG A 281 -18.00 10.64 -10.04
N ASP A 282 -19.33 10.60 -10.17
CA ASP A 282 -20.16 9.51 -9.67
C ASP A 282 -20.34 8.37 -10.70
N ASP A 283 -19.87 8.58 -11.93
CA ASP A 283 -19.94 7.57 -13.00
C ASP A 283 -18.76 6.61 -12.89
N ILE A 284 -19.07 5.33 -12.71
CA ILE A 284 -18.07 4.27 -12.52
C ILE A 284 -18.34 3.16 -13.53
N GLU A 285 -17.44 3.01 -14.47
CA GLU A 285 -17.40 1.86 -15.36
C GLU A 285 -16.30 0.89 -14.91
N GLU A 286 -16.59 -0.41 -14.95
CA GLU A 286 -15.66 -1.46 -14.55
C GLU A 286 -15.43 -2.45 -15.66
N MET A 287 -14.17 -2.92 -15.82
CA MET A 287 -13.82 -3.97 -16.78
C MET A 287 -12.78 -4.91 -16.18
N LYS A 288 -12.71 -6.11 -16.74
CA LYS A 288 -11.70 -7.11 -16.35
C LYS A 288 -10.31 -6.72 -16.84
N ILE A 289 -9.29 -7.17 -16.08
CA ILE A 289 -7.89 -7.04 -16.49
C ILE A 289 -7.15 -8.37 -16.33
N GLY A 290 -6.05 -8.53 -17.09
CA GLY A 290 -5.00 -9.49 -16.81
C GLY A 290 -3.78 -8.75 -16.28
N CYS A 291 -3.14 -9.25 -15.24
CA CYS A 291 -1.96 -8.65 -14.63
C CYS A 291 -0.74 -9.58 -14.69
N GLY A 292 0.39 -9.14 -14.17
CA GLY A 292 1.62 -9.92 -14.07
C GLY A 292 1.43 -11.21 -13.28
N SER A 293 2.14 -12.27 -13.70
CA SER A 293 2.17 -13.53 -12.98
C SER A 293 2.88 -13.39 -11.62
N LYS A 294 2.82 -14.42 -10.78
CA LYS A 294 3.52 -14.46 -9.49
C LYS A 294 5.04 -14.26 -9.61
N ASP A 295 5.63 -14.66 -10.73
CA ASP A 295 7.06 -14.50 -11.00
C ASP A 295 7.41 -13.14 -11.60
N THR A 296 6.44 -12.48 -12.21
CA THR A 296 6.60 -11.19 -12.89
C THR A 296 5.49 -10.21 -12.49
N LYS A 297 5.40 -9.96 -11.18
CA LYS A 297 4.33 -9.19 -10.56
C LYS A 297 4.18 -7.79 -11.17
N THR A 298 2.95 -7.34 -11.35
CA THR A 298 2.65 -5.94 -11.65
C THR A 298 3.00 -5.09 -10.42
N PRO A 299 3.86 -4.07 -10.54
CA PRO A 299 4.20 -3.20 -9.41
C PRO A 299 3.04 -2.29 -9.03
N LEU A 300 3.00 -1.91 -7.74
CA LEU A 300 2.10 -0.89 -7.24
C LEU A 300 2.69 0.49 -7.50
N LEU A 301 1.96 1.34 -8.18
CA LEU A 301 2.43 2.68 -8.54
C LEU A 301 1.28 3.66 -8.75
N THR A 302 1.61 4.94 -8.70
CA THR A 302 0.73 6.06 -9.09
C THR A 302 1.42 6.84 -10.19
N SER A 303 0.68 7.15 -11.27
CA SER A 303 1.17 7.90 -12.42
C SER A 303 0.02 8.64 -13.12
N ARG A 304 0.26 9.12 -14.34
CA ARG A 304 -0.77 9.77 -15.19
C ARG A 304 -0.69 9.21 -16.60
N ILE A 305 -1.83 8.82 -17.16
CA ILE A 305 -1.90 8.42 -18.57
C ILE A 305 -1.74 9.69 -19.41
N ILE A 306 -0.71 9.69 -20.26
CA ILE A 306 -0.30 10.85 -21.06
C ILE A 306 -0.55 10.68 -22.54
N ARG A 307 -0.61 9.43 -23.04
CA ARG A 307 -0.69 9.12 -24.46
C ARG A 307 -1.24 7.72 -24.72
N MET A 308 -1.92 7.57 -25.83
CA MET A 308 -2.32 6.30 -26.42
C MET A 308 -1.60 6.08 -27.73
N ASP A 309 -0.95 4.92 -27.93
CA ASP A 309 -0.36 4.53 -29.22
C ASP A 309 -1.22 3.44 -29.86
N VAL A 310 -1.66 3.68 -31.09
CA VAL A 310 -2.56 2.78 -31.84
C VAL A 310 -1.73 1.93 -32.82
N ASN A 311 -2.01 0.64 -32.87
CA ASN A 311 -1.24 -0.37 -33.61
C ASN A 311 0.28 -0.30 -33.31
N PRO A 312 0.67 -0.37 -32.03
CA PRO A 312 2.06 -0.23 -31.64
C PRO A 312 2.91 -1.40 -32.09
N GLN A 313 4.16 -1.13 -32.46
CA GLN A 313 5.17 -2.18 -32.52
C GLN A 313 5.56 -2.60 -31.10
N TRP A 314 5.76 -3.89 -30.87
CA TRP A 314 6.23 -4.39 -29.59
C TRP A 314 7.73 -4.71 -29.64
N ILE A 315 8.52 -3.92 -28.92
CA ILE A 315 9.92 -4.27 -28.65
C ILE A 315 9.92 -5.34 -27.56
N VAL A 316 10.32 -6.55 -27.93
CA VAL A 316 10.27 -7.69 -27.03
C VAL A 316 11.28 -7.53 -25.89
N PRO A 317 10.86 -7.67 -24.62
CA PRO A 317 11.77 -7.62 -23.48
C PRO A 317 12.84 -8.73 -23.52
N ARG A 318 14.04 -8.40 -23.01
CA ARG A 318 15.17 -9.34 -23.00
C ARG A 318 14.89 -10.63 -22.25
N SER A 319 14.10 -10.57 -21.18
CA SER A 319 13.69 -11.76 -20.42
C SER A 319 12.87 -12.73 -21.27
N ILE A 320 11.98 -12.22 -22.12
CA ILE A 320 11.17 -13.03 -23.03
C ILE A 320 12.06 -13.60 -24.16
N ILE A 321 12.95 -12.78 -24.71
CA ILE A 321 13.89 -13.25 -25.75
C ILE A 321 14.71 -14.42 -25.21
N LYS A 322 15.32 -14.28 -24.04
CA LYS A 322 16.13 -15.33 -23.39
C LYS A 322 15.33 -16.58 -23.05
N LYS A 323 14.09 -16.43 -22.57
CA LYS A 323 13.27 -17.57 -22.11
C LYS A 323 12.62 -18.34 -23.26
N SER A 324 12.28 -17.67 -24.36
CA SER A 324 11.47 -18.23 -25.44
C SER A 324 12.12 -18.05 -26.82
N ILE A 325 12.24 -16.82 -27.32
CA ILE A 325 12.54 -16.58 -28.75
C ILE A 325 13.89 -17.11 -29.20
N VAL A 326 14.91 -17.10 -28.34
CA VAL A 326 16.25 -17.60 -28.66
C VAL A 326 16.25 -19.08 -29.06
N ASN A 327 15.30 -19.86 -28.53
CA ASN A 327 15.16 -21.29 -28.82
C ASN A 327 14.60 -21.55 -30.24
N HIS A 328 14.00 -20.53 -30.86
CA HIS A 328 13.45 -20.56 -32.22
C HIS A 328 14.37 -19.84 -33.23
N CYS A 329 15.64 -19.62 -32.88
CA CYS A 329 16.61 -19.06 -33.82
C CYS A 329 16.79 -20.00 -35.02
N GLY A 330 16.58 -19.48 -36.25
CA GLY A 330 16.58 -20.27 -37.46
C GLY A 330 15.22 -20.85 -37.86
N ASP A 331 14.20 -20.74 -37.02
CA ASP A 331 12.83 -21.15 -37.35
C ASP A 331 12.07 -19.99 -38.00
N ARG A 332 12.10 -19.96 -39.35
CA ARG A 332 11.42 -18.94 -40.16
C ARG A 332 9.89 -18.96 -39.88
N HIS A 333 9.30 -20.13 -39.79
CA HIS A 333 7.84 -20.26 -39.57
C HIS A 333 7.42 -19.61 -38.25
N TYR A 334 8.21 -19.82 -37.18
CA TYR A 334 7.97 -19.19 -35.91
C TYR A 334 8.04 -17.65 -35.99
N PHE A 335 9.09 -17.10 -36.65
CA PHE A 335 9.24 -15.66 -36.79
C PHE A 335 8.11 -15.04 -37.63
N ASP A 336 7.75 -15.68 -38.74
CA ASP A 336 6.70 -15.18 -39.65
C ASP A 336 5.32 -15.27 -39.02
N SER A 337 4.97 -16.41 -38.37
CA SER A 337 3.67 -16.59 -37.72
C SER A 337 3.46 -15.68 -36.49
N HIS A 338 4.55 -15.28 -35.85
CA HIS A 338 4.51 -14.31 -34.74
C HIS A 338 4.81 -12.88 -35.19
N HIS A 339 5.00 -12.63 -36.48
CA HIS A 339 5.34 -11.33 -37.06
C HIS A 339 6.58 -10.68 -36.43
N PHE A 340 7.60 -11.48 -36.08
CA PHE A 340 8.86 -10.99 -35.52
C PHE A 340 9.86 -10.62 -36.59
N PHE A 341 10.62 -9.55 -36.32
CA PHE A 341 11.83 -9.21 -37.08
C PHE A 341 12.92 -8.68 -36.14
N VAL A 342 14.17 -8.70 -36.62
CA VAL A 342 15.32 -8.19 -35.86
C VAL A 342 15.83 -6.93 -36.49
N ARG A 343 16.16 -5.92 -35.69
CA ARG A 343 16.68 -4.62 -36.13
C ARG A 343 17.92 -4.24 -35.32
N HIS A 344 18.95 -3.76 -35.99
CA HIS A 344 20.11 -3.22 -35.29
C HIS A 344 19.77 -1.88 -34.63
N ARG A 345 20.06 -1.75 -33.34
CA ARG A 345 19.61 -0.62 -32.49
C ARG A 345 20.13 0.74 -32.98
N LYS A 346 21.45 0.84 -33.30
CA LYS A 346 22.06 2.11 -33.68
C LYS A 346 21.71 2.53 -35.11
N THR A 347 21.77 1.59 -36.05
CA THR A 347 21.60 1.92 -37.48
C THR A 347 20.14 1.91 -37.94
N GLY A 348 19.24 1.30 -37.14
CA GLY A 348 17.84 1.11 -37.50
C GLY A 348 17.62 0.08 -38.61
N LYS A 349 18.67 -0.51 -39.17
CA LYS A 349 18.56 -1.48 -40.30
C LYS A 349 17.98 -2.81 -39.83
N LYS A 350 17.04 -3.36 -40.60
CA LYS A 350 16.52 -4.70 -40.42
C LYS A 350 17.61 -5.72 -40.77
N VAL A 351 17.68 -6.79 -39.97
CA VAL A 351 18.57 -7.93 -40.23
C VAL A 351 17.80 -8.93 -41.10
N PRO A 352 18.35 -9.35 -42.24
CA PRO A 352 17.78 -10.45 -43.04
C PRO A 352 17.64 -11.71 -42.18
N PHE A 353 16.55 -12.46 -42.36
CA PHE A 353 16.26 -13.61 -41.47
C PHE A 353 17.41 -14.60 -41.44
N ASP A 354 17.99 -14.91 -42.57
CA ASP A 354 19.06 -15.90 -42.73
C ASP A 354 20.39 -15.50 -42.06
N GLN A 355 20.50 -14.24 -41.63
CA GLN A 355 21.66 -13.72 -40.90
C GLN A 355 21.41 -13.62 -39.37
N ILE A 356 20.20 -13.96 -38.91
CA ILE A 356 19.88 -13.88 -37.47
C ILE A 356 20.57 -15.03 -36.74
N THR A 357 21.41 -14.69 -35.75
CA THR A 357 22.06 -15.66 -34.88
C THR A 357 21.58 -15.56 -33.45
N LYS A 358 21.83 -16.60 -32.63
CA LYS A 358 21.51 -16.60 -31.20
C LYS A 358 22.23 -15.48 -30.45
N GLU A 359 23.48 -15.20 -30.84
CA GLU A 359 24.30 -14.11 -30.27
C GLU A 359 23.65 -12.75 -30.53
N MET A 360 23.17 -12.51 -31.78
CA MET A 360 22.42 -11.29 -32.10
C MET A 360 21.15 -11.16 -31.26
N LEU A 361 20.35 -12.23 -31.11
CA LEU A 361 19.15 -12.23 -30.31
C LEU A 361 19.46 -11.92 -28.83
N LEU A 362 20.62 -12.36 -28.33
CA LEU A 362 21.07 -12.13 -26.96
C LEU A 362 21.87 -10.83 -26.79
N SER A 363 22.31 -10.16 -27.87
CA SER A 363 23.05 -8.90 -27.80
C SER A 363 22.16 -7.69 -27.53
N LYS A 364 22.67 -6.69 -26.79
CA LYS A 364 21.99 -5.42 -26.55
C LYS A 364 21.95 -4.52 -27.80
N ASP A 365 22.73 -4.81 -28.82
CA ASP A 365 22.81 -4.04 -30.05
C ASP A 365 21.67 -4.35 -31.02
N TYR A 366 20.90 -5.39 -30.76
CA TYR A 366 19.78 -5.80 -31.61
C TYR A 366 18.47 -5.78 -30.83
N LEU A 367 17.38 -5.47 -31.51
CA LEU A 367 16.03 -5.48 -31.04
C LEU A 367 15.24 -6.56 -31.77
N VAL A 368 14.56 -7.41 -31.03
CA VAL A 368 13.49 -8.25 -31.56
C VAL A 368 12.20 -7.46 -31.46
N ILE A 369 11.49 -7.30 -32.55
CA ILE A 369 10.31 -6.45 -32.66
C ILE A 369 9.18 -7.25 -33.29
N GLN A 370 7.99 -7.16 -32.71
CA GLN A 370 6.76 -7.64 -33.32
C GLN A 370 6.09 -6.48 -34.05
N THR A 371 5.64 -6.70 -35.29
CA THR A 371 4.94 -5.68 -36.06
C THR A 371 3.65 -5.24 -35.37
N GLY A 372 3.24 -4.00 -35.61
CA GLY A 372 1.96 -3.49 -35.11
C GLY A 372 0.78 -4.07 -35.92
N GLY A 373 -0.39 -4.08 -35.32
CA GLY A 373 -1.62 -4.48 -35.96
C GLY A 373 -2.17 -5.82 -35.51
N LEU A 374 -2.79 -6.57 -36.43
CA LEU A 374 -3.43 -7.84 -36.12
C LEU A 374 -2.38 -8.86 -35.64
N GLY A 375 -2.73 -9.64 -34.62
CA GLY A 375 -1.84 -10.66 -34.05
C GLY A 375 -0.76 -10.12 -33.09
N ASN A 376 -0.60 -8.80 -32.95
CA ASN A 376 0.37 -8.24 -32.01
C ASN A 376 0.00 -8.58 -30.55
N SER A 377 0.99 -8.97 -29.74
CA SER A 377 0.79 -9.35 -28.34
C SER A 377 0.30 -8.20 -27.45
N LEU A 378 0.58 -6.94 -27.85
CA LEU A 378 0.07 -5.73 -27.19
C LEU A 378 -1.34 -5.33 -27.69
N GLY A 379 -1.93 -6.12 -28.61
CA GLY A 379 -3.20 -5.79 -29.25
C GLY A 379 -3.11 -4.53 -30.13
N ARG A 380 -4.20 -3.79 -30.20
CA ARG A 380 -4.37 -2.66 -31.11
C ARG A 380 -4.06 -1.30 -30.47
N ILE A 381 -3.89 -1.21 -29.14
CA ILE A 381 -3.64 0.05 -28.45
C ILE A 381 -2.86 -0.15 -27.14
N ILE A 382 -1.98 0.80 -26.84
CA ILE A 382 -1.26 0.92 -25.58
C ILE A 382 -1.62 2.26 -24.93
N PHE A 383 -1.77 2.27 -23.60
CA PHE A 383 -1.96 3.46 -22.77
C PHE A 383 -0.67 3.70 -21.98
N ARG A 384 0.02 4.79 -22.30
CA ARG A 384 1.33 5.10 -21.70
C ARG A 384 1.22 6.06 -20.55
N PHE A 385 1.92 5.71 -19.49
CA PHE A 385 2.13 6.54 -18.30
C PHE A 385 3.60 6.42 -17.83
N PRO A 386 4.24 7.52 -17.39
CA PRO A 386 5.61 7.51 -16.91
C PRO A 386 5.77 6.60 -15.70
N ASN A 387 6.74 5.69 -15.72
CA ASN A 387 7.12 4.84 -14.59
C ASN A 387 8.50 4.22 -14.82
N GLY A 388 9.15 3.79 -13.75
CA GLY A 388 10.47 3.14 -13.78
C GLY A 388 10.46 1.65 -14.18
N PHE A 389 9.29 1.05 -14.45
CA PHE A 389 9.14 -0.41 -14.63
C PHE A 389 8.90 -0.83 -16.07
N SER A 390 8.72 0.12 -16.97
CA SER A 390 8.27 -0.14 -18.34
C SER A 390 6.94 -0.89 -18.42
N VAL A 391 6.05 -0.63 -17.46
CA VAL A 391 4.68 -1.18 -17.38
C VAL A 391 3.71 -0.19 -18.01
N PHE A 392 2.71 -0.71 -18.71
CA PHE A 392 1.62 0.08 -19.30
C PHE A 392 0.33 -0.75 -19.37
N LEU A 393 -0.81 -0.09 -19.58
CA LEU A 393 -2.03 -0.77 -19.95
C LEU A 393 -2.03 -1.03 -21.46
N HIS A 394 -2.56 -2.16 -21.89
CA HIS A 394 -2.64 -2.48 -23.32
C HIS A 394 -3.78 -3.45 -23.63
N ASP A 395 -4.19 -3.46 -24.88
CA ASP A 395 -5.03 -4.48 -25.49
C ASP A 395 -4.29 -5.83 -25.57
N THR A 396 -4.94 -6.87 -26.02
CA THR A 396 -4.33 -8.20 -26.21
C THR A 396 -4.98 -8.95 -27.38
N ASN A 397 -4.19 -9.74 -28.10
CA ASN A 397 -4.70 -10.72 -29.03
C ASN A 397 -5.27 -11.99 -28.36
N GLN A 398 -5.08 -12.14 -27.05
CA GLN A 398 -5.52 -13.29 -26.25
C GLN A 398 -6.78 -12.94 -25.43
N GLN A 399 -7.89 -12.64 -26.10
CA GLN A 399 -9.14 -12.23 -25.44
C GLN A 399 -9.74 -13.29 -24.50
N HIS A 400 -9.43 -14.58 -24.71
CA HIS A 400 -9.87 -15.67 -23.85
C HIS A 400 -9.39 -15.55 -22.39
N VAL A 401 -8.33 -14.78 -22.13
CA VAL A 401 -7.84 -14.51 -20.76
C VAL A 401 -8.95 -13.93 -19.88
N PHE A 402 -9.83 -13.10 -20.44
CA PHE A 402 -10.89 -12.44 -19.65
C PHE A 402 -12.04 -13.37 -19.27
N SER A 403 -12.13 -14.58 -19.82
CA SER A 403 -13.07 -15.62 -19.38
C SER A 403 -12.53 -16.44 -18.20
N GLN A 404 -11.24 -16.33 -17.88
CA GLN A 404 -10.62 -17.05 -16.77
C GLN A 404 -10.89 -16.34 -15.43
N THR A 405 -10.93 -17.12 -14.35
CA THR A 405 -11.04 -16.62 -12.99
C THR A 405 -9.72 -15.97 -12.56
N ASP A 406 -8.63 -16.72 -12.69
CA ASP A 406 -7.28 -16.23 -12.40
C ASP A 406 -6.67 -15.61 -13.65
N ARG A 407 -6.28 -14.35 -13.55
CA ARG A 407 -5.78 -13.57 -14.68
C ARG A 407 -4.39 -12.98 -14.43
N ASP A 408 -3.59 -13.65 -13.61
CA ASP A 408 -2.16 -13.34 -13.38
C ASP A 408 -1.27 -13.98 -14.46
N VAL A 409 -1.41 -13.50 -15.71
CA VAL A 409 -0.91 -14.16 -16.93
C VAL A 409 0.12 -13.37 -17.71
N SER A 410 0.45 -12.15 -17.30
CA SER A 410 1.36 -11.28 -18.05
C SER A 410 2.78 -11.24 -17.47
N HIS A 411 3.67 -10.52 -18.13
CA HIS A 411 5.03 -10.24 -17.67
C HIS A 411 5.15 -8.89 -16.95
N GLY A 412 4.06 -8.45 -16.28
CA GLY A 412 4.01 -7.24 -15.48
C GLY A 412 3.08 -6.13 -16.02
N CYS A 413 2.87 -6.06 -17.33
CA CYS A 413 1.91 -5.13 -17.92
C CYS A 413 0.47 -5.54 -17.64
N VAL A 414 -0.47 -4.60 -17.75
CA VAL A 414 -1.89 -4.83 -17.50
C VAL A 414 -2.65 -4.91 -18.81
N ARG A 415 -3.23 -6.09 -19.11
CA ARG A 415 -4.13 -6.30 -20.23
C ARG A 415 -5.53 -5.81 -19.86
N VAL A 416 -6.22 -5.12 -20.75
CA VAL A 416 -7.57 -4.59 -20.54
C VAL A 416 -8.59 -5.22 -21.46
N GLU A 417 -9.76 -5.57 -20.92
CA GLU A 417 -10.82 -6.30 -21.65
C GLU A 417 -11.47 -5.43 -22.75
N ARG A 418 -11.73 -4.16 -22.45
CA ARG A 418 -12.42 -3.22 -23.36
C ARG A 418 -11.55 -1.99 -23.64
N PRO A 419 -10.48 -2.17 -24.43
CA PRO A 419 -9.50 -1.10 -24.65
C PRO A 419 -10.06 0.09 -25.42
N PHE A 420 -11.05 -0.10 -26.30
CA PHE A 420 -11.72 0.99 -26.99
C PHE A 420 -12.50 1.89 -26.03
N ASP A 421 -13.25 1.30 -25.08
CA ASP A 421 -14.01 2.06 -24.09
C ASP A 421 -13.07 2.89 -23.19
N LEU A 422 -11.95 2.28 -22.77
CA LEU A 422 -10.93 3.00 -22.01
C LEU A 422 -10.34 4.16 -22.84
N ALA A 423 -10.08 3.96 -24.13
CA ALA A 423 -9.58 5.02 -24.98
C ALA A 423 -10.57 6.17 -25.14
N VAL A 424 -11.85 5.87 -25.33
CA VAL A 424 -12.92 6.89 -25.39
C VAL A 424 -13.08 7.61 -24.06
N PHE A 425 -12.98 6.89 -22.93
CA PHE A 425 -13.01 7.48 -21.60
C PHE A 425 -11.89 8.52 -21.41
N LEU A 426 -10.68 8.25 -21.91
CA LEU A 426 -9.53 9.12 -21.73
C LEU A 426 -9.59 10.42 -22.56
N LEU A 427 -10.40 10.46 -23.62
CA LEU A 427 -10.57 11.67 -24.42
C LEU A 427 -11.37 12.73 -23.63
N LYS A 428 -10.93 14.00 -23.71
CA LYS A 428 -11.60 15.13 -23.08
C LYS A 428 -12.91 15.43 -23.79
N ASP A 429 -12.77 15.67 -25.09
CA ASP A 429 -13.89 16.00 -25.97
C ASP A 429 -14.15 14.75 -26.82
N LYS A 430 -15.30 14.11 -26.63
CA LYS A 430 -15.69 12.93 -27.39
C LYS A 430 -16.10 13.32 -28.82
N GLU A 431 -15.18 13.99 -29.55
CA GLU A 431 -15.44 14.34 -30.95
C GLU A 431 -15.70 13.09 -31.78
N ALA A 432 -16.88 13.03 -32.40
CA ALA A 432 -17.28 11.88 -33.20
C ALA A 432 -16.29 11.56 -34.34
N SER A 433 -15.56 12.56 -34.83
CA SER A 433 -14.51 12.39 -35.84
C SER A 433 -13.31 11.59 -35.30
N ILE A 434 -12.82 11.92 -34.11
CA ILE A 434 -11.69 11.24 -33.47
C ILE A 434 -12.09 9.83 -33.05
N ILE A 435 -13.29 9.65 -32.49
CA ILE A 435 -13.81 8.33 -32.11
C ILE A 435 -13.92 7.43 -33.34
N ARG A 436 -14.45 7.94 -34.48
CA ARG A 436 -14.52 7.16 -35.73
C ARG A 436 -13.13 6.77 -36.25
N LYS A 437 -12.15 7.69 -36.22
CA LYS A 437 -10.77 7.40 -36.62
C LYS A 437 -10.13 6.37 -35.70
N LEU A 438 -10.35 6.48 -34.39
CA LEU A 438 -9.84 5.53 -33.40
C LEU A 438 -10.43 4.14 -33.64
N HIS A 439 -11.74 4.05 -33.77
CA HIS A 439 -12.43 2.78 -34.06
C HIS A 439 -11.92 2.15 -35.37
N TYR A 440 -11.84 2.95 -36.44
CA TYR A 440 -11.31 2.49 -37.69
C TYR A 440 -9.86 1.98 -37.56
N SER A 441 -8.99 2.72 -36.87
CA SER A 441 -7.59 2.33 -36.67
C SER A 441 -7.44 1.03 -35.87
N MET A 442 -8.33 0.79 -34.91
CA MET A 442 -8.30 -0.43 -34.08
C MET A 442 -8.93 -1.64 -34.79
N THR A 443 -9.79 -1.46 -35.78
CA THR A 443 -10.49 -2.55 -36.49
C THR A 443 -9.95 -2.83 -37.87
N ALA A 444 -9.24 -1.87 -38.50
CA ALA A 444 -8.67 -2.04 -39.84
C ALA A 444 -7.63 -3.17 -39.90
N LYS A 445 -7.55 -3.87 -41.02
CA LYS A 445 -6.57 -4.95 -41.28
C LYS A 445 -5.19 -4.38 -41.51
N ILE A 446 -4.51 -3.97 -40.44
CA ILE A 446 -3.14 -3.47 -40.46
C ILE A 446 -2.22 -4.60 -39.99
N GLY A 447 -1.12 -4.87 -40.75
CA GLY A 447 -0.10 -5.86 -40.36
C GLY A 447 -0.34 -7.29 -40.84
N GLU A 448 -1.30 -7.55 -41.73
CA GLU A 448 -1.48 -8.88 -42.34
C GLU A 448 -0.36 -9.27 -43.36
N ALA A 449 0.34 -8.30 -43.92
CA ALA A 449 1.52 -8.57 -44.75
C ALA A 449 2.79 -8.35 -43.93
N GLY A 450 3.66 -9.34 -43.78
CA GLY A 450 4.88 -9.31 -42.96
C GLY A 450 5.91 -8.25 -43.40
N GLY A 451 5.50 -7.00 -43.50
CA GLY A 451 6.21 -5.83 -43.96
C GLY A 451 6.75 -4.95 -42.85
N ASN A 452 7.90 -4.40 -43.14
CA ASN A 452 8.72 -3.63 -42.22
C ASN A 452 8.34 -2.18 -42.20
N SER A 453 8.00 -1.52 -41.35
CA SER A 453 7.60 -0.11 -41.21
C SER A 453 6.35 0.26 -42.01
N PHE A 454 5.62 1.20 -41.47
CA PHE A 454 4.38 1.69 -42.10
C PHE A 454 4.58 2.25 -43.50
N GLU A 455 5.80 2.60 -43.87
CA GLU A 455 6.16 3.11 -45.24
C GLU A 455 6.56 1.99 -46.20
N GLU A 456 7.20 0.92 -45.73
CA GLU A 456 7.53 -0.27 -46.56
C GLU A 456 6.34 -1.20 -46.74
N GLU A 457 5.47 -1.34 -45.71
CA GLU A 457 4.20 -2.08 -45.83
C GLU A 457 3.32 -1.56 -46.97
N HIS A 458 3.43 -0.29 -47.33
CA HIS A 458 2.65 0.31 -48.41
C HIS A 458 3.22 0.07 -49.80
N LYS A 459 4.51 -0.25 -49.92
CA LYS A 459 5.12 -0.59 -51.20
C LYS A 459 4.89 -2.04 -51.64
N ASN A 460 4.71 -2.96 -50.67
CA ASN A 460 4.49 -4.38 -50.94
C ASN A 460 3.01 -4.78 -50.98
N MET A 461 2.07 -3.85 -50.75
CA MET A 461 0.62 -4.09 -50.77
C MET A 461 0.01 -4.12 -52.20
N GLU A 462 0.82 -4.08 -53.24
CA GLU A 462 0.30 -4.17 -54.61
C GLU A 462 -0.21 -5.56 -55.03
N ILE A 463 -0.08 -6.59 -54.18
CA ILE A 463 -0.44 -7.99 -54.51
C ILE A 463 -1.74 -8.47 -53.88
N THR A 464 -2.32 -7.78 -52.90
CA THR A 464 -3.67 -8.09 -52.38
C THR A 464 -4.62 -6.94 -52.69
N ARG A 465 -5.72 -7.25 -53.36
CA ARG A 465 -6.78 -6.31 -53.78
C ARG A 465 -6.97 -5.17 -52.80
N PRO A 466 -6.93 -3.91 -53.24
CA PRO A 466 -7.04 -2.75 -52.38
C PRO A 466 -8.49 -2.55 -51.94
N ASP A 467 -8.93 -3.26 -50.91
CA ASP A 467 -9.97 -2.72 -50.05
C ASP A 467 -9.26 -1.69 -49.19
N THR A 468 -9.22 -0.55 -49.79
CA THR A 468 -8.39 0.62 -49.57
C THR A 468 -8.42 1.07 -48.12
N LEU A 469 -7.34 0.76 -47.37
CA LEU A 469 -7.05 1.43 -46.11
C LEU A 469 -7.16 2.95 -46.31
N LYS A 470 -8.18 3.56 -45.71
CA LYS A 470 -8.39 5.01 -45.74
C LYS A 470 -7.33 5.69 -44.87
N LYS A 471 -6.15 5.99 -45.44
CA LYS A 471 -5.00 6.58 -44.71
C LYS A 471 -5.39 7.80 -43.87
N SER A 472 -6.34 8.62 -44.34
CA SER A 472 -6.87 9.79 -43.60
C SER A 472 -7.60 9.45 -42.29
N LEU A 473 -8.01 8.20 -42.11
CA LEU A 473 -8.68 7.72 -40.90
C LEU A 473 -7.75 7.02 -39.92
N ILE A 474 -6.48 6.76 -40.30
CA ILE A 474 -5.56 6.04 -39.42
C ILE A 474 -4.92 6.99 -38.41
N LEU A 475 -5.08 6.66 -37.15
CA LEU A 475 -4.40 7.28 -36.02
C LEU A 475 -3.20 6.41 -35.59
N ARG A 476 -2.06 7.03 -35.34
CA ARG A 476 -0.87 6.37 -34.78
C ARG A 476 -0.74 6.62 -33.29
N SER A 477 -1.08 7.81 -32.85
CA SER A 477 -0.99 8.23 -31.45
C SER A 477 -1.99 9.33 -31.16
N LEU A 478 -2.44 9.37 -29.90
CA LEU A 478 -3.30 10.41 -29.34
C LEU A 478 -2.74 10.84 -27.99
N SER A 479 -2.54 12.14 -27.79
CA SER A 479 -2.25 12.69 -26.46
C SER A 479 -3.49 12.63 -25.58
N VAL A 480 -3.29 12.44 -24.30
CA VAL A 480 -4.36 12.48 -23.28
C VAL A 480 -4.23 13.79 -22.52
N GLU A 481 -5.13 14.72 -22.84
CA GLU A 481 -5.16 16.08 -22.25
C GLU A 481 -6.58 16.40 -21.73
N PRO A 482 -6.73 16.77 -20.45
CA PRO A 482 -5.71 16.71 -19.41
C PRO A 482 -5.28 15.28 -19.10
N GLN A 483 -4.04 15.11 -18.62
CA GLN A 483 -3.53 13.80 -18.21
C GLN A 483 -4.41 13.17 -17.14
N VAL A 484 -4.75 11.90 -17.29
CA VAL A 484 -5.65 11.20 -16.38
C VAL A 484 -4.85 10.40 -15.35
N PRO A 485 -5.05 10.61 -14.04
CA PRO A 485 -4.42 9.83 -12.98
C PRO A 485 -4.70 8.33 -13.13
N ILE A 486 -3.67 7.52 -12.86
CA ILE A 486 -3.77 6.06 -12.81
C ILE A 486 -3.16 5.54 -11.53
N TYR A 487 -3.90 4.63 -10.87
CA TYR A 487 -3.52 3.99 -9.62
C TYR A 487 -3.49 2.47 -9.82
N LEU A 488 -2.32 1.85 -9.67
CA LEU A 488 -2.18 0.40 -9.59
C LEU A 488 -2.10 0.02 -8.12
N THR A 489 -3.16 -0.58 -7.60
CA THR A 489 -3.40 -0.83 -6.18
C THR A 489 -3.52 -2.32 -5.87
N TYR A 490 -3.49 -2.66 -4.58
CA TYR A 490 -3.62 -4.02 -4.11
C TYR A 490 -4.46 -4.07 -2.83
N PHE A 491 -5.75 -4.27 -2.97
CA PHE A 491 -6.68 -4.47 -1.87
C PHE A 491 -7.38 -5.82 -2.01
N THR A 492 -7.20 -6.70 -1.03
CA THR A 492 -7.86 -8.01 -0.98
C THR A 492 -9.28 -7.93 -0.42
N ILE A 493 -9.63 -6.83 0.23
CA ILE A 493 -11.00 -6.45 0.57
C ILE A 493 -11.23 -5.03 0.05
N TYR A 494 -12.13 -4.89 -0.90
CA TYR A 494 -12.39 -3.62 -1.57
C TYR A 494 -13.87 -3.50 -1.98
N PRO A 495 -14.48 -2.32 -1.91
CA PRO A 495 -15.89 -2.17 -2.30
C PRO A 495 -16.08 -2.39 -3.80
N ASP A 496 -17.18 -3.01 -4.20
CA ASP A 496 -17.64 -3.04 -5.59
C ASP A 496 -18.20 -1.67 -6.03
N GLY A 497 -18.68 -1.57 -7.27
CA GLY A 497 -19.27 -0.34 -7.81
C GLY A 497 -20.50 0.18 -7.04
N LYS A 498 -21.11 -0.65 -6.19
CA LYS A 498 -22.23 -0.30 -5.31
C LYS A 498 -21.80 0.00 -3.87
N GLY A 499 -20.52 -0.06 -3.58
CA GLY A 499 -19.95 0.20 -2.25
C GLY A 499 -19.98 -0.97 -1.27
N LYS A 500 -20.41 -2.18 -1.70
CA LYS A 500 -20.40 -3.41 -0.89
C LYS A 500 -19.01 -4.01 -0.91
N LEU A 501 -18.46 -4.34 0.28
CA LEU A 501 -17.16 -4.99 0.39
C LEU A 501 -17.18 -6.37 -0.27
N GLN A 502 -16.19 -6.61 -1.09
CA GLN A 502 -15.90 -7.88 -1.77
C GLN A 502 -14.53 -8.39 -1.31
N HIS A 503 -14.38 -9.71 -1.26
CA HIS A 503 -13.15 -10.39 -0.87
C HIS A 503 -12.48 -11.00 -2.11
N PHE A 504 -11.16 -10.81 -2.21
CA PHE A 504 -10.34 -11.28 -3.33
C PHE A 504 -9.14 -12.06 -2.82
N ALA A 505 -8.66 -12.99 -3.62
CA ALA A 505 -7.47 -13.78 -3.31
C ALA A 505 -6.21 -12.89 -3.17
N ASP A 506 -5.32 -13.25 -2.26
CA ASP A 506 -3.99 -12.63 -2.12
C ASP A 506 -3.03 -13.17 -3.20
N VAL A 507 -3.26 -12.77 -4.46
CA VAL A 507 -2.60 -13.30 -5.68
C VAL A 507 -1.07 -13.30 -5.57
N TYR A 508 -0.50 -12.23 -4.99
CA TYR A 508 0.95 -12.05 -4.87
C TYR A 508 1.52 -12.36 -3.48
N GLY A 509 0.67 -12.74 -2.52
CA GLY A 509 1.09 -13.01 -1.15
C GLY A 509 1.44 -11.74 -0.35
N PHE A 510 0.92 -10.57 -0.75
CA PHE A 510 1.22 -9.30 -0.07
C PHE A 510 0.60 -9.22 1.31
N ASP A 511 -0.60 -9.77 1.53
CA ASP A 511 -1.22 -9.86 2.85
C ASP A 511 -0.38 -10.71 3.80
N LYS A 512 0.14 -11.83 3.32
CA LYS A 512 0.99 -12.71 4.11
C LYS A 512 2.20 -11.98 4.70
N VAL A 513 2.87 -11.13 3.92
CA VAL A 513 4.07 -10.39 4.39
C VAL A 513 3.71 -9.18 5.23
N ILE A 514 2.60 -8.48 4.94
CA ILE A 514 2.07 -7.40 5.78
C ILE A 514 1.72 -7.97 7.16
N PHE A 515 0.92 -9.04 7.20
CA PHE A 515 0.48 -9.65 8.46
C PHE A 515 1.65 -10.14 9.32
N LYS A 516 2.67 -10.75 8.70
CA LYS A 516 3.91 -11.12 9.40
C LYS A 516 4.54 -9.93 10.13
N SER A 517 4.50 -8.75 9.53
CA SER A 517 5.03 -7.51 10.13
C SER A 517 4.10 -6.94 11.22
N LEU A 518 2.77 -7.06 11.05
CA LEU A 518 1.78 -6.61 12.03
C LEU A 518 1.85 -7.40 13.35
N ARG A 519 2.36 -8.63 13.34
CA ARG A 519 2.60 -9.42 14.56
C ARG A 519 3.50 -8.73 15.57
N ASN A 520 4.38 -7.83 15.15
CA ASN A 520 5.21 -7.02 16.06
C ASN A 520 4.36 -6.12 16.98
N TYR A 521 3.09 -5.88 16.60
CA TYR A 521 2.11 -5.11 17.36
C TYR A 521 1.04 -6.01 17.98
N GLY A 522 1.22 -7.36 17.89
CA GLY A 522 0.31 -8.34 18.45
C GLY A 522 -0.96 -8.52 17.64
N ALA A 523 -0.91 -8.39 16.33
CA ALA A 523 -2.00 -8.80 15.44
C ALA A 523 -2.15 -10.34 15.48
N GLU A 524 -3.39 -10.81 15.67
CA GLU A 524 -3.76 -12.22 15.76
C GLU A 524 -4.85 -12.59 14.75
#